data_7ae6b63f6b728f0c2dda0af5c7beb560
#
_entry.id   7ae6b63f6b728f0c2dda0af5c7beb560
#
_cell.length_a   1.000
_cell.length_b   1.000
_cell.length_c   1.000
_cell.angle_alpha   90.00
_cell.angle_beta   90.00
_cell.angle_gamma   90.00
#
_symmetry.space_group_name_H-M   'P 1'
#
loop_
_entity.id
_entity.type
_entity.pdbx_description
1 polymer ?
#
loop_
_entity_poly.entity_id
_entity_poly.type
_entity_poly.pdbx_seq_one_letter_code
_entity_poly.pdbx_strand_id
1 'polypeptide(L)'
;MRRTPLAMIFCSALLLATPAIAHDAEATTSARLPDTPLPAPLDRVLRDYEQAWRTGDAKALAALFAEDGFVLQSNQPPVRGRSAIEAAYAGQGSSPLRLRALAYAMEENTGYIIGAYSYGNNVGDTGKFTLTLKREGDGPWVIFSDMDNSNAPPRAR
;
A
#
# COMPACT_ATOMS: atom_id res chain seq x y z
N MET A 1 35.97 81.31 -29.46
CA MET A 1 36.15 80.36 -28.39
C MET A 1 34.76 80.16 -27.78
N ARG A 2 34.04 79.06 -28.15
CA ARG A 2 32.72 78.72 -27.62
C ARG A 2 32.82 77.33 -26.97
N ARG A 3 32.60 77.24 -25.68
CA ARG A 3 32.58 76.01 -24.89
C ARG A 3 31.18 75.48 -24.91
N THR A 4 30.97 74.27 -25.40
CA THR A 4 29.74 73.51 -25.31
C THR A 4 29.70 72.69 -24.00
N PRO A 5 28.61 72.65 -23.20
CA PRO A 5 28.48 71.77 -22.05
C PRO A 5 27.99 70.40 -22.47
N LEU A 6 28.66 69.40 -21.92
CA LEU A 6 28.35 67.99 -22.05
C LEU A 6 27.12 67.66 -21.15
N ALA A 7 26.02 67.23 -21.73
CA ALA A 7 24.85 66.80 -21.00
C ALA A 7 25.04 65.34 -20.56
N MET A 8 25.07 65.11 -19.25
CA MET A 8 25.02 63.77 -18.61
C MET A 8 23.59 63.27 -18.62
N ILE A 9 23.33 62.20 -19.37
CA ILE A 9 22.06 61.46 -19.32
C ILE A 9 22.16 60.39 -18.21
N PHE A 10 21.41 60.59 -17.12
CA PHE A 10 21.22 59.57 -16.09
C PHE A 10 20.19 58.56 -16.57
N CYS A 11 20.65 57.36 -16.85
CA CYS A 11 19.77 56.20 -17.14
C CYS A 11 19.37 55.54 -15.83
N SER A 12 18.17 55.87 -15.32
CA SER A 12 17.58 55.20 -14.13
C SER A 12 17.07 53.84 -14.56
N ALA A 13 17.80 52.79 -14.17
CA ALA A 13 17.35 51.42 -14.30
C ALA A 13 16.28 51.12 -13.23
N LEU A 14 15.04 50.99 -13.68
CA LEU A 14 13.90 50.55 -12.84
C LEU A 14 13.97 49.03 -12.67
N LEU A 15 14.44 48.54 -11.52
CA LEU A 15 14.36 47.11 -11.16
C LEU A 15 12.88 46.75 -10.86
N LEU A 16 12.25 46.07 -11.78
CA LEU A 16 10.98 45.40 -11.53
C LEU A 16 11.22 44.15 -10.70
N ALA A 17 10.94 44.20 -9.38
CA ALA A 17 10.88 43.04 -8.51
C ALA A 17 9.63 42.24 -8.86
N THR A 18 9.80 41.07 -9.45
CA THR A 18 8.71 40.09 -9.62
C THR A 18 8.45 39.43 -8.27
N PRO A 19 7.19 39.42 -7.77
CA PRO A 19 6.87 38.65 -6.56
C PRO A 19 7.03 37.15 -6.89
N ALA A 20 7.91 36.47 -6.19
CA ALA A 20 7.96 35.01 -6.16
C ALA A 20 6.67 34.52 -5.48
N ILE A 21 5.77 33.94 -6.27
CA ILE A 21 4.63 33.19 -5.74
C ILE A 21 5.23 31.91 -5.13
N ALA A 22 5.40 31.92 -3.80
CA ALA A 22 5.65 30.69 -3.08
C ALA A 22 4.41 29.81 -3.26
N HIS A 23 4.53 28.75 -4.06
CA HIS A 23 3.58 27.65 -4.05
C HIS A 23 3.82 26.92 -2.73
N ASP A 24 3.03 27.26 -1.71
CA ASP A 24 2.82 26.40 -0.58
C ASP A 24 2.20 25.10 -1.14
N ALA A 25 3.04 24.08 -1.36
CA ALA A 25 2.58 22.73 -1.56
C ALA A 25 1.98 22.30 -0.22
N GLU A 26 0.68 22.59 -0.01
CA GLU A 26 -0.09 21.93 1.02
C GLU A 26 0.08 20.44 0.80
N ALA A 27 0.86 19.79 1.67
CA ALA A 27 0.91 18.36 1.79
C ALA A 27 -0.52 17.93 2.14
N THR A 28 -1.29 17.57 1.11
CA THR A 28 -2.62 17.01 1.27
C THR A 28 -2.44 15.72 2.06
N THR A 29 -2.59 15.79 3.36
CA THR A 29 -2.67 14.59 4.21
C THR A 29 -3.86 13.81 3.69
N SER A 30 -3.60 12.80 2.88
CA SER A 30 -4.65 11.95 2.34
C SER A 30 -5.44 11.38 3.51
N ALA A 31 -6.70 11.83 3.63
CA ALA A 31 -7.56 11.39 4.70
C ALA A 31 -7.65 9.85 4.64
N ARG A 32 -7.47 9.20 5.78
CA ARG A 32 -7.59 7.75 5.88
C ARG A 32 -8.99 7.32 5.42
N LEU A 33 -9.04 6.44 4.40
CA LEU A 33 -10.30 5.87 3.95
C LEU A 33 -10.97 5.07 5.07
N PRO A 34 -12.30 5.11 5.19
CA PRO A 34 -13.04 4.39 6.22
C PRO A 34 -12.91 2.87 6.06
N ASP A 35 -13.06 2.15 7.16
CA ASP A 35 -13.10 0.69 7.15
C ASP A 35 -14.46 0.22 6.58
N THR A 36 -14.44 -0.83 5.78
CA THR A 36 -15.63 -1.51 5.25
C THR A 36 -15.84 -2.80 6.03
N PRO A 37 -16.98 -2.98 6.72
CA PRO A 37 -17.31 -4.25 7.37
C PRO A 37 -17.39 -5.39 6.36
N LEU A 38 -16.75 -6.51 6.66
CA LEU A 38 -16.80 -7.72 5.82
C LEU A 38 -17.87 -8.69 6.32
N PRO A 39 -18.50 -9.46 5.41
CA PRO A 39 -19.23 -10.67 5.80
C PRO A 39 -18.31 -11.65 6.54
N ALA A 40 -18.85 -12.38 7.50
CA ALA A 40 -18.07 -13.28 8.36
C ALA A 40 -17.14 -14.25 7.59
N PRO A 41 -17.54 -14.86 6.45
CA PRO A 41 -16.65 -15.75 5.72
C PRO A 41 -15.41 -15.06 5.13
N LEU A 42 -15.51 -13.78 4.77
CA LEU A 42 -14.37 -12.99 4.26
C LEU A 42 -13.55 -12.41 5.42
N ASP A 43 -14.19 -11.95 6.49
CA ASP A 43 -13.47 -11.46 7.67
C ASP A 43 -12.58 -12.54 8.27
N ARG A 44 -13.07 -13.80 8.32
CA ARG A 44 -12.27 -14.96 8.73
C ARG A 44 -10.93 -15.02 8.01
N VAL A 45 -10.89 -14.80 6.68
CA VAL A 45 -9.65 -14.85 5.89
C VAL A 45 -8.63 -13.85 6.43
N LEU A 46 -9.06 -12.62 6.73
CA LEU A 46 -8.17 -11.60 7.27
C LEU A 46 -7.71 -11.93 8.69
N ARG A 47 -8.62 -12.41 9.56
CA ARG A 47 -8.28 -12.74 10.97
C ARG A 47 -7.35 -13.95 11.05
N ASP A 48 -7.58 -14.98 10.25
CA ASP A 48 -6.72 -16.16 10.19
C ASP A 48 -5.31 -15.77 9.65
N TYR A 49 -5.25 -14.90 8.64
CA TYR A 49 -3.98 -14.37 8.13
C TYR A 49 -3.21 -13.62 9.22
N GLU A 50 -3.85 -12.67 9.93
CA GLU A 50 -3.25 -11.93 11.04
C GLU A 50 -2.74 -12.87 12.13
N GLN A 51 -3.48 -13.92 12.45
CA GLN A 51 -3.11 -14.88 13.48
C GLN A 51 -1.88 -15.69 13.05
N ALA A 52 -1.88 -16.27 11.84
CA ALA A 52 -0.76 -17.03 11.31
C ALA A 52 0.52 -16.16 11.22
N TRP A 53 0.38 -14.93 10.75
CA TRP A 53 1.47 -13.97 10.71
C TRP A 53 2.04 -13.66 12.11
N ARG A 54 1.19 -13.39 13.08
CA ARG A 54 1.59 -13.04 14.46
C ARG A 54 2.36 -14.15 15.13
N THR A 55 1.99 -15.40 14.85
CA THR A 55 2.67 -16.58 15.41
C THR A 55 3.88 -17.02 14.60
N GLY A 56 4.12 -16.42 13.43
CA GLY A 56 5.18 -16.85 12.52
C GLY A 56 4.94 -18.24 11.92
N ASP A 57 3.67 -18.68 11.88
CA ASP A 57 3.28 -20.00 11.36
C ASP A 57 3.11 -19.93 9.83
N ALA A 58 4.21 -20.08 9.11
CA ALA A 58 4.24 -20.07 7.65
C ALA A 58 3.33 -21.15 7.03
N LYS A 59 3.21 -22.31 7.69
CA LYS A 59 2.36 -23.41 7.23
C LYS A 59 0.88 -23.07 7.36
N ALA A 60 0.47 -22.53 8.51
CA ALA A 60 -0.90 -22.07 8.70
C ALA A 60 -1.23 -20.94 7.72
N LEU A 61 -0.30 -20.02 7.48
CA LEU A 61 -0.49 -18.93 6.54
C LEU A 61 -0.63 -19.44 5.10
N ALA A 62 0.23 -20.36 4.66
CA ALA A 62 0.14 -20.98 3.35
C ALA A 62 -1.16 -21.79 3.16
N ALA A 63 -1.70 -22.38 4.22
CA ALA A 63 -2.97 -23.11 4.18
C ALA A 63 -4.19 -22.22 3.87
N LEU A 64 -4.09 -20.91 4.04
CA LEU A 64 -5.13 -19.95 3.64
C LEU A 64 -5.20 -19.77 2.12
N PHE A 65 -4.16 -20.17 1.40
CA PHE A 65 -4.11 -20.05 -0.05
C PHE A 65 -4.67 -21.29 -0.77
N ALA A 66 -5.13 -21.07 -1.98
CA ALA A 66 -5.41 -22.17 -2.90
C ALA A 66 -4.14 -22.95 -3.22
N GLU A 67 -4.26 -24.22 -3.63
CA GLU A 67 -3.10 -25.06 -4.01
C GLU A 67 -2.21 -24.40 -5.08
N ASP A 68 -2.83 -23.71 -6.03
CA ASP A 68 -2.20 -23.00 -7.15
C ASP A 68 -2.13 -21.49 -6.93
N GLY A 69 -2.30 -21.03 -5.67
CA GLY A 69 -2.36 -19.61 -5.31
C GLY A 69 -1.06 -18.86 -5.55
N PHE A 70 -1.16 -17.54 -5.50
CA PHE A 70 -0.04 -16.62 -5.77
C PHE A 70 0.19 -15.67 -4.60
N VAL A 71 1.47 -15.36 -4.35
CA VAL A 71 1.92 -14.24 -3.54
C VAL A 71 2.75 -13.30 -4.41
N LEU A 72 2.39 -12.02 -4.39
CA LEU A 72 2.93 -10.95 -5.21
C LEU A 72 3.46 -9.83 -4.32
N GLN A 73 4.46 -10.15 -3.50
CA GLN A 73 5.05 -9.21 -2.55
C GLN A 73 5.77 -8.06 -3.26
N SER A 74 5.71 -6.90 -2.64
CA SER A 74 6.41 -5.70 -3.13
C SER A 74 7.90 -5.96 -3.35
N ASN A 75 8.39 -5.65 -4.55
CA ASN A 75 9.80 -5.81 -4.94
C ASN A 75 10.34 -7.25 -4.90
N GLN A 76 9.49 -8.27 -4.93
CA GLN A 76 9.86 -9.66 -5.02
C GLN A 76 9.31 -10.32 -6.29
N PRO A 77 9.98 -11.35 -6.83
CA PRO A 77 9.39 -12.17 -7.88
C PRO A 77 8.09 -12.83 -7.42
N PRO A 78 7.15 -13.09 -8.34
CA PRO A 78 5.95 -13.84 -8.03
C PRO A 78 6.26 -15.23 -7.47
N VAL A 79 5.54 -15.62 -6.42
CA VAL A 79 5.58 -16.97 -5.85
C VAL A 79 4.27 -17.67 -6.14
N ARG A 80 4.32 -18.93 -6.59
CA ARG A 80 3.12 -19.70 -6.92
C ARG A 80 3.12 -21.06 -6.24
N GLY A 81 1.96 -21.43 -5.74
CA GLY A 81 1.68 -22.72 -5.13
C GLY A 81 1.98 -22.75 -3.63
N ARG A 82 1.14 -23.50 -2.90
CA ARG A 82 1.11 -23.50 -1.43
C ARG A 82 2.47 -23.82 -0.81
N SER A 83 3.18 -24.84 -1.31
CA SER A 83 4.52 -25.19 -0.78
C SER A 83 5.57 -24.10 -0.98
N ALA A 84 5.54 -23.41 -2.14
CA ALA A 84 6.45 -22.29 -2.40
C ALA A 84 6.09 -21.07 -1.54
N ILE A 85 4.80 -20.84 -1.30
CA ILE A 85 4.28 -19.79 -0.41
C ILE A 85 4.73 -20.05 1.03
N GLU A 86 4.62 -21.29 1.54
CA GLU A 86 5.13 -21.67 2.86
C GLU A 86 6.64 -21.38 2.99
N ALA A 87 7.42 -21.77 1.99
CA ALA A 87 8.85 -21.49 1.97
C ALA A 87 9.17 -19.98 1.93
N ALA A 88 8.40 -19.20 1.17
CA ALA A 88 8.58 -17.75 1.08
C ALA A 88 8.27 -17.03 2.39
N TYR A 89 7.33 -17.53 3.17
CA TYR A 89 6.97 -16.96 4.48
C TYR A 89 7.78 -17.52 5.64
N ALA A 90 8.59 -18.55 5.43
CA ALA A 90 9.43 -19.13 6.48
C ALA A 90 10.36 -18.07 7.10
N GLY A 91 10.30 -17.94 8.42
CA GLY A 91 11.07 -16.92 9.15
C GLY A 91 10.55 -15.49 9.03
N GLN A 92 9.43 -15.28 8.33
CA GLN A 92 8.72 -14.00 8.34
C GLN A 92 7.63 -13.98 9.42
N GLY A 93 7.12 -12.78 9.72
CA GLY A 93 6.06 -12.63 10.72
C GLY A 93 6.61 -12.35 12.13
N SER A 94 5.92 -12.84 13.16
CA SER A 94 6.17 -12.62 14.59
C SER A 94 6.00 -11.17 15.07
N SER A 95 5.49 -10.28 14.25
CA SER A 95 5.08 -8.92 14.64
C SER A 95 3.56 -8.74 14.51
N PRO A 96 2.94 -7.89 15.35
CA PRO A 96 1.53 -7.60 15.17
C PRO A 96 1.26 -7.06 13.77
N LEU A 97 0.35 -7.72 13.05
CA LEU A 97 -0.20 -7.29 11.77
C LEU A 97 -1.67 -7.01 11.95
N ARG A 98 -2.15 -5.91 11.40
CA ARG A 98 -3.57 -5.58 11.32
C ARG A 98 -3.96 -5.34 9.87
N LEU A 99 -4.95 -6.08 9.42
CA LEU A 99 -5.57 -5.97 8.10
C LEU A 99 -6.94 -5.32 8.25
N ARG A 100 -7.26 -4.39 7.36
CA ARG A 100 -8.58 -3.79 7.28
C ARG A 100 -9.05 -3.73 5.84
N ALA A 101 -10.34 -3.98 5.63
CA ALA A 101 -10.94 -3.86 4.30
C ALA A 101 -11.35 -2.42 4.01
N LEU A 102 -11.16 -2.02 2.77
CA LEU A 102 -11.64 -0.75 2.20
C LEU A 102 -12.80 -0.99 1.25
N ALA A 103 -12.79 -2.11 0.54
CA ALA A 103 -13.86 -2.56 -0.34
C ALA A 103 -13.78 -4.07 -0.52
N TYR A 104 -14.89 -4.67 -0.90
CA TYR A 104 -14.95 -6.07 -1.31
C TYR A 104 -16.08 -6.29 -2.30
N ALA A 105 -16.00 -7.37 -3.06
CA ALA A 105 -17.15 -8.01 -3.70
C ALA A 105 -16.98 -9.52 -3.63
N MET A 106 -18.09 -10.23 -3.74
CA MET A 106 -18.11 -11.68 -3.82
C MET A 106 -19.26 -12.12 -4.71
N GLU A 107 -18.95 -13.04 -5.58
CA GLU A 107 -19.87 -13.80 -6.40
C GLU A 107 -19.88 -15.26 -5.94
N GLU A 108 -20.50 -16.13 -6.67
CA GLU A 108 -20.67 -17.52 -6.27
C GLU A 108 -19.36 -18.21 -5.86
N ASN A 109 -18.32 -18.13 -6.69
CA ASN A 109 -17.05 -18.84 -6.49
C ASN A 109 -15.81 -17.93 -6.47
N THR A 110 -15.99 -16.63 -6.69
CA THR A 110 -14.88 -15.67 -6.79
C THR A 110 -15.22 -14.40 -6.03
N GLY A 111 -14.20 -13.80 -5.43
CA GLY A 111 -14.35 -12.53 -4.73
C GLY A 111 -13.03 -11.78 -4.64
N TYR A 112 -13.10 -10.57 -4.11
CA TYR A 112 -11.90 -9.80 -3.80
C TYR A 112 -12.08 -9.00 -2.51
N ILE A 113 -10.96 -8.67 -1.90
CA ILE A 113 -10.85 -7.67 -0.84
C ILE A 113 -9.77 -6.68 -1.24
N ILE A 114 -10.10 -5.39 -1.27
CA ILE A 114 -9.14 -4.31 -1.32
C ILE A 114 -8.96 -3.81 0.10
N GLY A 115 -7.72 -3.70 0.56
CA GLY A 115 -7.47 -3.35 1.95
C GLY A 115 -6.18 -2.58 2.19
N ALA A 116 -5.99 -2.25 3.45
CA ALA A 116 -4.79 -1.65 3.95
C ALA A 116 -4.28 -2.42 5.18
N TYR A 117 -2.98 -2.34 5.42
CA TYR A 117 -2.37 -3.02 6.55
C TYR A 117 -1.49 -2.10 7.38
N SER A 118 -1.33 -2.44 8.64
CA SER A 118 -0.37 -1.81 9.54
C SER A 118 0.37 -2.84 10.37
N TYR A 119 1.64 -2.54 10.68
CA TYR A 119 2.49 -3.34 11.56
C TYR A 119 2.68 -2.67 12.92
N GLY A 120 2.74 -3.49 13.97
CA GLY A 120 3.01 -3.04 15.32
C GLY A 120 1.96 -2.06 15.83
N ASN A 121 2.41 -1.00 16.49
CA ASN A 121 1.56 0.05 17.07
C ASN A 121 1.38 1.27 16.14
N ASN A 122 1.65 1.13 14.85
CA ASN A 122 1.47 2.23 13.92
C ASN A 122 0.01 2.68 13.86
N VAL A 123 -0.22 3.98 13.98
CA VAL A 123 -1.56 4.60 13.95
C VAL A 123 -2.13 4.64 12.53
N GLY A 124 -1.24 4.69 11.51
CA GLY A 124 -1.61 4.77 10.09
C GLY A 124 -1.38 3.46 9.34
N ASP A 125 -1.83 3.43 8.10
CA ASP A 125 -1.56 2.30 7.20
C ASP A 125 -0.12 2.34 6.72
N THR A 126 0.59 1.23 6.87
CA THR A 126 1.96 1.07 6.38
C THR A 126 2.01 0.52 4.96
N GLY A 127 0.87 0.01 4.48
CA GLY A 127 0.73 -0.47 3.11
C GLY A 127 -0.73 -0.77 2.74
N LYS A 128 -0.88 -1.27 1.55
CA LYS A 128 -2.16 -1.65 0.94
C LYS A 128 -2.05 -2.99 0.27
N PHE A 129 -3.17 -3.69 0.13
CA PHE A 129 -3.22 -5.00 -0.49
C PHE A 129 -4.48 -5.22 -1.31
N THR A 130 -4.43 -6.21 -2.17
CA THR A 130 -5.59 -6.77 -2.84
C THR A 130 -5.52 -8.29 -2.73
N LEU A 131 -6.56 -8.90 -2.16
CA LEU A 131 -6.75 -10.35 -2.21
C LEU A 131 -7.76 -10.67 -3.31
N THR A 132 -7.41 -11.59 -4.21
CA THR A 132 -8.39 -12.32 -5.02
C THR A 132 -8.71 -13.61 -4.28
N LEU A 133 -9.97 -13.89 -4.12
CA LEU A 133 -10.47 -15.03 -3.36
C LEU A 133 -11.18 -16.01 -4.27
N LYS A 134 -11.11 -17.29 -3.95
CA LYS A 134 -11.93 -18.33 -4.58
C LYS A 134 -12.47 -19.30 -3.54
N ARG A 135 -13.54 -20.02 -3.90
CA ARG A 135 -14.03 -21.17 -3.15
C ARG A 135 -14.55 -22.25 -4.10
N GLU A 136 -14.61 -23.45 -3.63
CA GLU A 136 -15.22 -24.59 -4.34
C GLU A 136 -16.53 -24.95 -3.66
N GLY A 137 -17.64 -24.88 -4.40
CA GLY A 137 -18.97 -25.09 -3.85
C GLY A 137 -19.23 -24.25 -2.59
N ASP A 138 -19.74 -24.88 -1.54
CA ASP A 138 -19.98 -24.25 -0.23
C ASP A 138 -18.76 -24.28 0.70
N GLY A 139 -17.58 -24.60 0.16
CA GLY A 139 -16.33 -24.63 0.91
C GLY A 139 -15.87 -23.28 1.43
N PRO A 140 -14.79 -23.25 2.21
CA PRO A 140 -14.24 -22.01 2.73
C PRO A 140 -13.64 -21.15 1.61
N TRP A 141 -13.73 -19.84 1.77
CA TRP A 141 -12.98 -18.92 0.95
C TRP A 141 -11.48 -19.08 1.20
N VAL A 142 -10.70 -19.18 0.13
CA VAL A 142 -9.23 -19.24 0.14
C VAL A 142 -8.66 -18.16 -0.75
N ILE A 143 -7.43 -17.75 -0.45
CA ILE A 143 -6.71 -16.72 -1.21
C ILE A 143 -6.18 -17.34 -2.51
N PHE A 144 -6.60 -16.82 -3.65
CA PHE A 144 -6.02 -17.17 -4.93
C PHE A 144 -4.81 -16.29 -5.27
N SER A 145 -4.89 -14.98 -4.99
CA SER A 145 -3.72 -14.12 -5.07
C SER A 145 -3.73 -13.09 -3.96
N ASP A 146 -2.55 -12.83 -3.42
CA ASP A 146 -2.25 -11.76 -2.48
C ASP A 146 -1.22 -10.83 -3.11
N MET A 147 -1.63 -9.60 -3.40
CA MET A 147 -0.74 -8.55 -3.87
C MET A 147 -0.66 -7.45 -2.82
N ASP A 148 0.53 -7.15 -2.35
CA ASP A 148 0.75 -6.09 -1.40
C ASP A 148 1.72 -5.00 -1.91
N ASN A 149 1.61 -3.82 -1.33
CA ASN A 149 2.48 -2.70 -1.61
C ASN A 149 2.67 -1.83 -0.37
N SER A 150 3.93 -1.57 -0.03
CA SER A 150 4.26 -0.63 1.04
C SER A 150 3.89 0.81 0.65
N ASN A 151 3.52 1.63 1.65
CA ASN A 151 3.35 3.08 1.50
C ASN A 151 4.66 3.83 1.71
N ALA A 152 5.74 3.15 2.14
CA ALA A 152 7.04 3.77 2.28
C ALA A 152 7.60 4.18 0.90
N PRO A 153 8.22 5.37 0.79
CA PRO A 153 8.89 5.76 -0.44
C PRO A 153 10.02 4.77 -0.78
N PRO A 154 10.36 4.60 -2.06
CA PRO A 154 11.51 3.81 -2.45
C PRO A 154 12.76 4.32 -1.73
N ARG A 155 13.59 3.39 -1.22
CA ARG A 155 14.88 3.78 -0.65
C ARG A 155 15.73 4.37 -1.78
N ALA A 156 16.27 5.57 -1.56
CA ALA A 156 17.29 6.12 -2.45
C ALA A 156 18.47 5.14 -2.51
N ARG A 157 18.89 4.82 -3.72
CA ARG A 157 20.09 3.99 -3.95
C ARG A 157 21.33 4.85 -3.84
#